data_a4391dabdc6856e707e3291f97778d48
#
_entry.id   a4391dabdc6856e707e3291f97778d48
#
_cell.length_a   1.000
_cell.length_b   1.000
_cell.length_c   1.000
_cell.angle_alpha   90.00
_cell.angle_beta   90.00
_cell.angle_gamma   90.00
#
_symmetry.space_group_name_H-M   'P 1'
#
loop_
_entity.id
_entity.type
_entity.pdbx_description
1 polymer ?
#
loop_
_entity_poly.entity_id
_entity_poly.type
_entity_poly.pdbx_seq_one_letter_code
_entity_poly.pdbx_strand_id
1 'polypeptide(L)'
;PKESLNIFVYLILAIGFFSATQDICADALRIELVEKRELGEASAVFVIGWRIGAILLSGVATFYLAELFGWNFAYQMIGIIVIFLSFIFLILIREPTREVRPPKDFFKEPLVWFEDSFLAPLKDLYLRYKNHLLLLLLLIFTYRLSDMFLGPMAMPFYRETGFTKIEVAEITNFYGLIMTILGGLFAGASVYRFGLSKNLVAGAILTPLTNLPFIYLNM
;
A
#
# COMPACT_ATOMS: atom_id res chain seq x y z
N PRO A 1 19.18 -18.16 22.43
CA PRO A 1 17.91 -18.29 21.70
C PRO A 1 16.82 -17.33 22.16
N LYS A 2 16.62 -17.08 23.51
CA LYS A 2 15.56 -16.16 23.97
C LYS A 2 15.92 -14.68 23.78
N GLU A 3 17.19 -14.31 23.91
CA GLU A 3 17.66 -12.94 23.64
C GLU A 3 17.54 -12.58 22.14
N SER A 4 17.85 -13.53 21.26
CA SER A 4 17.66 -13.33 19.82
C SER A 4 16.19 -13.17 19.43
N LEU A 5 15.26 -13.81 20.14
CA LEU A 5 13.83 -13.65 19.92
C LEU A 5 13.35 -12.23 20.28
N ASN A 6 13.83 -11.69 21.40
CA ASN A 6 13.46 -10.32 21.79
C ASN A 6 13.99 -9.28 20.79
N ILE A 7 15.22 -9.41 20.33
CA ILE A 7 15.78 -8.54 19.29
C ILE A 7 14.94 -8.64 18.01
N PHE A 8 14.56 -9.83 17.61
CA PHE A 8 13.73 -10.07 16.44
C PHE A 8 12.35 -9.38 16.56
N VAL A 9 11.72 -9.46 17.73
CA VAL A 9 10.44 -8.76 17.98
C VAL A 9 10.59 -7.24 17.88
N TYR A 10 11.63 -6.67 18.51
CA TYR A 10 11.88 -5.23 18.41
C TYR A 10 12.15 -4.77 16.98
N LEU A 11 12.90 -5.55 16.21
CA LEU A 11 13.16 -5.25 14.79
C LEU A 11 11.87 -5.28 13.96
N ILE A 12 11.01 -6.28 14.15
CA ILE A 12 9.72 -6.35 13.45
C ILE A 12 8.83 -5.17 13.81
N LEU A 13 8.75 -4.80 15.08
CA LEU A 13 7.97 -3.64 15.51
C LEU A 13 8.52 -2.34 14.90
N ALA A 14 9.84 -2.16 14.87
CA ALA A 14 10.48 -1.01 14.25
C ALA A 14 10.20 -0.97 12.73
N ILE A 15 10.36 -2.09 12.03
CA ILE A 15 10.05 -2.18 10.59
C ILE A 15 8.59 -1.84 10.33
N GLY A 16 7.65 -2.40 11.10
CA GLY A 16 6.23 -2.10 10.97
C GLY A 16 5.91 -0.63 11.18
N PHE A 17 6.51 -0.01 12.20
CA PHE A 17 6.34 1.42 12.50
C PHE A 17 6.86 2.30 11.35
N PHE A 18 8.09 2.08 10.90
CA PHE A 18 8.69 2.88 9.84
C PHE A 18 8.00 2.66 8.49
N SER A 19 7.59 1.41 8.18
CA SER A 19 6.83 1.11 6.97
C SER A 19 5.49 1.85 6.96
N ALA A 20 4.72 1.78 8.05
CA ALA A 20 3.45 2.50 8.15
C ALA A 20 3.63 4.03 8.04
N THR A 21 4.70 4.57 8.64
CA THR A 21 5.03 5.99 8.53
C THR A 21 5.35 6.38 7.08
N GLN A 22 6.14 5.55 6.39
CA GLN A 22 6.49 5.75 4.98
C GLN A 22 5.24 5.74 4.09
N ASP A 23 4.33 4.79 4.29
CA ASP A 23 3.08 4.69 3.52
C ASP A 23 2.23 5.95 3.67
N ILE A 24 2.06 6.45 4.90
CA ILE A 24 1.31 7.69 5.17
C ILE A 24 1.96 8.89 4.48
N CYS A 25 3.29 9.02 4.57
CA CYS A 25 4.02 10.12 3.92
C CYS A 25 3.92 10.05 2.39
N ALA A 26 4.02 8.85 1.82
CA ALA A 26 3.90 8.65 0.38
C ALA A 26 2.48 8.96 -0.13
N ASP A 27 1.47 8.56 0.62
CA ASP A 27 0.07 8.88 0.30
C ASP A 27 -0.23 10.37 0.40
N ALA A 28 0.25 11.04 1.43
CA ALA A 28 0.11 12.49 1.60
C ALA A 28 0.80 13.24 0.44
N LEU A 29 2.04 12.89 0.14
CA LEU A 29 2.79 13.49 -0.95
C LEU A 29 2.08 13.32 -2.29
N ARG A 30 1.56 12.13 -2.59
CA ARG A 30 0.80 11.86 -3.81
C ARG A 30 -0.42 12.79 -3.95
N ILE A 31 -1.13 13.05 -2.86
CA ILE A 31 -2.31 13.92 -2.86
C ILE A 31 -1.92 15.40 -3.05
N GLU A 32 -0.77 15.81 -2.51
CA GLU A 32 -0.29 17.19 -2.59
C GLU A 32 0.39 17.53 -3.93
N LEU A 33 0.97 16.53 -4.63
CA LEU A 33 1.71 16.74 -5.87
C LEU A 33 0.84 16.94 -7.11
N VAL A 34 -0.41 16.46 -7.10
CA VAL A 34 -1.26 16.44 -8.29
C VAL A 34 -2.58 17.16 -8.06
N GLU A 35 -3.19 17.65 -9.13
CA GLU A 35 -4.53 18.22 -9.07
C GLU A 35 -5.58 17.14 -8.76
N LYS A 36 -6.70 17.53 -8.13
CA LYS A 36 -7.77 16.60 -7.74
C LYS A 36 -8.29 15.72 -8.88
N ARG A 37 -8.28 16.22 -10.11
CA ARG A 37 -8.71 15.46 -11.31
C ARG A 37 -7.71 14.38 -11.73
N GLU A 38 -6.44 14.53 -11.38
CA GLU A 38 -5.34 13.64 -11.75
C GLU A 38 -5.04 12.58 -10.66
N LEU A 39 -5.72 12.65 -9.51
CA LEU A 39 -5.51 11.71 -8.40
C LEU A 39 -5.70 10.24 -8.79
N GLY A 40 -6.62 9.96 -9.72
CA GLY A 40 -6.85 8.60 -10.22
C GLY A 40 -5.64 8.06 -10.97
N GLU A 41 -5.08 8.86 -11.87
CA GLU A 41 -3.90 8.52 -12.67
C GLU A 41 -2.64 8.40 -11.79
N ALA A 42 -2.44 9.35 -10.87
CA ALA A 42 -1.35 9.31 -9.90
C ALA A 42 -1.43 8.05 -9.03
N SER A 43 -2.63 7.65 -8.60
CA SER A 43 -2.84 6.41 -7.85
C SER A 43 -2.51 5.17 -8.69
N ALA A 44 -2.88 5.15 -9.96
CA ALA A 44 -2.55 4.06 -10.87
C ALA A 44 -1.03 3.90 -11.04
N VAL A 45 -0.32 5.00 -11.30
CA VAL A 45 1.14 5.02 -11.42
C VAL A 45 1.82 4.54 -10.12
N PHE A 46 1.32 4.99 -8.97
CA PHE A 46 1.83 4.56 -7.67
C PHE A 46 1.68 3.05 -7.46
N VAL A 47 0.50 2.49 -7.75
CA VAL A 47 0.25 1.04 -7.64
C VAL A 47 1.14 0.23 -8.59
N ILE A 48 1.33 0.71 -9.82
CA ILE A 48 2.23 0.07 -10.79
C ILE A 48 3.67 0.08 -10.26
N GLY A 49 4.16 1.22 -9.78
CA GLY A 49 5.50 1.35 -9.21
C GLY A 49 5.71 0.43 -8.01
N TRP A 50 4.73 0.38 -7.11
CA TRP A 50 4.76 -0.53 -5.96
C TRP A 50 4.83 -2.01 -6.40
N ARG A 51 4.02 -2.41 -7.39
CA ARG A 51 4.02 -3.77 -7.93
C ARG A 51 5.36 -4.15 -8.58
N ILE A 52 5.91 -3.25 -9.38
CA ILE A 52 7.23 -3.46 -10.01
C ILE A 52 8.30 -3.63 -8.92
N GLY A 53 8.34 -2.76 -7.91
CA GLY A 53 9.26 -2.86 -6.78
C GLY A 53 9.10 -4.15 -5.99
N ALA A 54 7.87 -4.55 -5.67
CA ALA A 54 7.58 -5.78 -4.94
C ALA A 54 8.02 -7.04 -5.72
N ILE A 55 7.76 -7.10 -7.03
CA ILE A 55 8.12 -8.28 -7.85
C ILE A 55 9.62 -8.31 -8.16
N LEU A 56 10.19 -7.19 -8.64
CA LEU A 56 11.59 -7.17 -9.08
C LEU A 56 12.57 -7.17 -7.90
N LEU A 57 12.37 -6.28 -6.92
CA LEU A 57 13.32 -6.15 -5.81
C LEU A 57 13.07 -7.19 -4.71
N SER A 58 11.85 -7.25 -4.16
CA SER A 58 11.54 -8.19 -3.07
C SER A 58 11.40 -9.63 -3.53
N GLY A 59 10.93 -9.83 -4.77
CA GLY A 59 10.81 -11.15 -5.37
C GLY A 59 12.11 -11.60 -6.04
N VAL A 60 12.21 -11.31 -7.34
CA VAL A 60 13.25 -11.87 -8.22
C VAL A 60 14.65 -11.56 -7.74
N ALA A 61 14.98 -10.28 -7.52
CA ALA A 61 16.36 -9.89 -7.17
C ALA A 61 16.80 -10.46 -5.82
N THR A 62 15.93 -10.42 -4.81
CA THR A 62 16.25 -10.95 -3.47
C THR A 62 16.52 -12.45 -3.50
N PHE A 63 15.64 -13.23 -4.16
CA PHE A 63 15.82 -14.68 -4.23
C PHE A 63 17.05 -15.07 -5.05
N TYR A 64 17.29 -14.37 -6.16
CA TYR A 64 18.47 -14.64 -7.01
C TYR A 64 19.78 -14.33 -6.27
N LEU A 65 19.83 -13.19 -5.56
CA LEU A 65 20.99 -12.84 -4.74
C LEU A 65 21.18 -13.80 -3.56
N ALA A 66 20.08 -14.24 -2.95
CA ALA A 66 20.14 -15.18 -1.84
C ALA A 66 20.65 -16.56 -2.27
N GLU A 67 20.30 -17.03 -3.47
CA GLU A 67 20.78 -18.28 -4.04
C GLU A 67 22.28 -18.22 -4.34
N LEU A 68 22.76 -17.11 -4.93
CA LEU A 68 24.17 -16.96 -5.31
C LEU A 68 25.09 -16.61 -4.15
N PHE A 69 24.68 -15.76 -3.23
CA PHE A 69 25.55 -15.14 -2.21
C PHE A 69 25.04 -15.32 -0.78
N GLY A 70 23.89 -15.95 -0.60
CA GLY A 70 23.25 -16.14 0.71
C GLY A 70 22.37 -14.98 1.15
N TRP A 71 21.50 -15.26 2.11
CA TRP A 71 20.48 -14.33 2.60
C TRP A 71 21.04 -13.04 3.20
N ASN A 72 22.15 -13.13 3.95
CA ASN A 72 22.75 -11.95 4.56
C ASN A 72 23.18 -10.92 3.51
N PHE A 73 23.81 -11.39 2.44
CA PHE A 73 24.24 -10.53 1.34
C PHE A 73 23.04 -9.95 0.59
N ALA A 74 22.02 -10.76 0.31
CA ALA A 74 20.81 -10.31 -0.38
C ALA A 74 20.12 -9.16 0.36
N TYR A 75 19.89 -9.30 1.67
CA TYR A 75 19.28 -8.24 2.47
C TYR A 75 20.15 -6.98 2.57
N GLN A 76 21.46 -7.12 2.68
CA GLN A 76 22.38 -5.97 2.69
C GLN A 76 22.31 -5.19 1.37
N MET A 77 22.34 -5.88 0.24
CA MET A 77 22.25 -5.25 -1.09
C MET A 77 20.92 -4.55 -1.31
N ILE A 78 19.80 -5.20 -0.95
CA ILE A 78 18.48 -4.55 -1.04
C ILE A 78 18.41 -3.31 -0.14
N GLY A 79 18.94 -3.40 1.09
CA GLY A 79 19.00 -2.24 1.99
C GLY A 79 19.79 -1.06 1.40
N ILE A 80 20.95 -1.34 0.80
CA ILE A 80 21.78 -0.31 0.13
C ILE A 80 21.01 0.31 -1.03
N ILE A 81 20.35 -0.50 -1.88
CA ILE A 81 19.55 -0.02 -3.00
C ILE A 81 18.43 0.90 -2.52
N VAL A 82 17.70 0.52 -1.46
CA VAL A 82 16.62 1.33 -0.91
C VAL A 82 17.14 2.66 -0.36
N ILE A 83 18.26 2.66 0.37
CA ILE A 83 18.90 3.88 0.86
C ILE A 83 19.32 4.78 -0.32
N PHE A 84 19.93 4.22 -1.34
CA PHE A 84 20.35 4.96 -2.54
C PHE A 84 19.15 5.59 -3.27
N LEU A 85 18.08 4.83 -3.48
CA LEU A 85 16.85 5.35 -4.08
C LEU A 85 16.20 6.43 -3.21
N SER A 86 16.24 6.31 -1.89
CA SER A 86 15.76 7.35 -0.97
C SER A 86 16.57 8.65 -1.10
N PHE A 87 17.88 8.56 -1.28
CA PHE A 87 18.73 9.73 -1.55
C PHE A 87 18.38 10.40 -2.87
N ILE A 88 18.19 9.61 -3.94
CA ILE A 88 17.74 10.14 -5.24
C ILE A 88 16.41 10.87 -5.10
N PHE A 89 15.47 10.25 -4.36
CA PHE A 89 14.16 10.84 -4.10
C PHE A 89 14.28 12.21 -3.41
N LEU A 90 15.10 12.32 -2.36
CA LEU A 90 15.32 13.59 -1.64
C LEU A 90 15.92 14.71 -2.53
N ILE A 91 16.72 14.34 -3.53
CA ILE A 91 17.34 15.31 -4.44
C ILE A 91 16.37 15.75 -5.55
N LEU A 92 15.58 14.81 -6.07
CA LEU A 92 14.74 15.04 -7.25
C LEU A 92 13.36 15.62 -6.90
N ILE A 93 12.80 15.28 -5.75
CA ILE A 93 11.44 15.71 -5.39
C ILE A 93 11.52 17.01 -4.60
N ARG A 94 10.87 18.02 -5.15
CA ARG A 94 10.65 19.29 -4.44
C ARG A 94 9.36 19.13 -3.62
N GLU A 95 9.44 19.46 -2.33
CA GLU A 95 8.23 19.53 -1.50
C GLU A 95 7.25 20.56 -2.08
N PRO A 96 5.97 20.21 -2.19
CA PRO A 96 4.94 21.18 -2.55
C PRO A 96 4.84 22.28 -1.50
N THR A 97 4.54 23.49 -1.93
CA THR A 97 4.34 24.62 -1.02
C THR A 97 3.09 24.38 -0.18
N ARG A 98 3.28 24.22 1.13
CA ARG A 98 2.17 23.98 2.06
C ARG A 98 1.50 25.29 2.44
N GLU A 99 0.19 25.36 2.24
CA GLU A 99 -0.65 26.47 2.74
C GLU A 99 -0.94 26.35 4.25
N VAL A 100 -0.77 25.16 4.80
CA VAL A 100 -1.05 24.87 6.21
C VAL A 100 0.19 25.13 7.06
N ARG A 101 0.02 25.82 8.18
CA ARG A 101 1.11 26.05 9.15
C ARG A 101 1.66 24.71 9.61
N PRO A 102 3.00 24.52 9.62
CA PRO A 102 3.59 23.32 10.18
C PRO A 102 3.23 23.20 11.66
N PRO A 103 3.02 21.99 12.17
CA PRO A 103 2.80 21.78 13.58
C PRO A 103 3.98 22.31 14.40
N LYS A 104 3.74 22.71 15.63
CA LYS A 104 4.79 23.20 16.52
C LYS A 104 5.89 22.16 16.74
N ASP A 105 7.09 22.62 17.10
CA ASP A 105 8.24 21.76 17.31
C ASP A 105 7.97 20.71 18.38
N PHE A 106 8.11 19.43 18.02
CA PHE A 106 7.94 18.30 18.94
C PHE A 106 8.81 18.43 20.20
N PHE A 107 10.06 18.88 20.06
CA PHE A 107 10.99 19.00 21.19
C PHE A 107 10.68 20.14 22.13
N LYS A 108 10.00 21.19 21.69
CA LYS A 108 9.67 22.35 22.51
C LYS A 108 8.33 22.20 23.22
N GLU A 109 7.32 21.70 22.51
CA GLU A 109 5.95 21.58 23.00
C GLU A 109 5.31 20.24 22.57
N PRO A 110 5.75 19.10 23.14
CA PRO A 110 5.35 17.77 22.68
C PRO A 110 3.84 17.51 22.77
N LEU A 111 3.17 18.04 23.79
CA LEU A 111 1.73 17.90 23.94
C LEU A 111 0.95 18.69 22.87
N VAL A 112 1.39 19.92 22.59
CA VAL A 112 0.76 20.75 21.55
C VAL A 112 1.03 20.16 20.17
N TRP A 113 2.25 19.65 19.95
CA TRP A 113 2.56 18.92 18.72
C TRP A 113 1.65 17.71 18.52
N PHE A 114 1.41 16.94 19.57
CA PHE A 114 0.51 15.78 19.51
C PHE A 114 -0.93 16.20 19.22
N GLU A 115 -1.40 17.27 19.88
CA GLU A 115 -2.74 17.83 19.63
C GLU A 115 -2.88 18.30 18.19
N ASP A 116 -1.94 19.09 17.68
CA ASP A 116 -1.98 19.64 16.32
C ASP A 116 -1.82 18.55 15.25
N SER A 117 -0.99 17.53 15.49
CA SER A 117 -0.67 16.49 14.50
C SER A 117 -1.68 15.35 14.47
N PHE A 118 -2.31 15.01 15.58
CA PHE A 118 -3.22 13.87 15.68
C PHE A 118 -4.66 14.26 16.01
N LEU A 119 -4.87 15.08 17.06
CA LEU A 119 -6.22 15.37 17.52
C LEU A 119 -6.93 16.40 16.65
N ALA A 120 -6.23 17.41 16.18
CA ALA A 120 -6.82 18.47 15.37
C ALA A 120 -7.34 17.93 14.01
N PRO A 121 -6.60 17.09 13.25
CA PRO A 121 -7.13 16.45 12.03
C PRO A 121 -8.34 15.55 12.31
N LEU A 122 -8.32 14.76 13.39
CA LEU A 122 -9.46 13.91 13.76
C LEU A 122 -10.70 14.74 14.14
N LYS A 123 -10.49 15.84 14.86
CA LYS A 123 -11.55 16.77 15.22
C LYS A 123 -12.13 17.48 13.98
N ASP A 124 -11.28 17.90 13.04
CA ASP A 124 -11.72 18.49 11.77
C ASP A 124 -12.54 17.48 10.96
N LEU A 125 -12.06 16.23 10.84
CA LEU A 125 -12.78 15.14 10.20
C LEU A 125 -14.16 14.91 10.84
N TYR A 126 -14.20 14.86 12.18
CA TYR A 126 -15.44 14.71 12.91
C TYR A 126 -16.41 15.89 12.68
N LEU A 127 -15.92 17.13 12.76
CA LEU A 127 -16.74 18.31 12.52
C LEU A 127 -17.27 18.42 11.10
N ARG A 128 -16.49 17.97 10.12
CA ARG A 128 -16.83 17.98 8.69
C ARG A 128 -17.89 16.95 8.35
N TYR A 129 -17.77 15.74 8.86
CA TYR A 129 -18.66 14.62 8.50
C TYR A 129 -19.74 14.32 9.54
N LYS A 130 -19.57 14.74 10.79
CA LYS A 130 -20.57 14.59 11.88
C LYS A 130 -21.29 13.22 11.84
N ASN A 131 -22.59 13.25 11.55
CA ASN A 131 -23.45 12.06 11.53
C ASN A 131 -23.10 11.04 10.42
N HIS A 132 -22.34 11.47 9.41
CA HIS A 132 -21.91 10.58 8.31
C HIS A 132 -20.53 9.98 8.53
N LEU A 133 -19.82 10.38 9.60
CA LEU A 133 -18.47 9.87 9.88
C LEU A 133 -18.44 8.36 10.08
N LEU A 134 -19.40 7.82 10.85
CA LEU A 134 -19.49 6.36 11.07
C LEU A 134 -19.72 5.60 9.76
N LEU A 135 -20.58 6.14 8.90
CA LEU A 135 -20.88 5.53 7.60
C LEU A 135 -19.66 5.58 6.68
N LEU A 136 -18.88 6.67 6.70
CA LEU A 136 -17.63 6.79 5.98
C LEU A 136 -16.58 5.78 6.47
N LEU A 137 -16.43 5.65 7.78
CA LEU A 137 -15.50 4.67 8.38
C LEU A 137 -15.91 3.24 8.08
N LEU A 138 -17.21 2.92 8.14
CA LEU A 138 -17.73 1.62 7.74
C LEU A 138 -17.47 1.31 6.26
N LEU A 139 -17.66 2.30 5.38
CA LEU A 139 -17.37 2.16 3.96
C LEU A 139 -15.88 1.83 3.74
N ILE A 140 -14.98 2.59 4.34
CA ILE A 140 -13.53 2.37 4.22
C ILE A 140 -13.15 0.98 4.74
N PHE A 141 -13.68 0.60 5.91
CA PHE A 141 -13.42 -0.70 6.52
C PHE A 141 -13.92 -1.86 5.65
N THR A 142 -15.18 -1.82 5.22
CA THR A 142 -15.79 -2.90 4.43
C THR A 142 -15.19 -2.99 3.03
N TYR A 143 -14.82 -1.86 2.42
CA TYR A 143 -14.20 -1.83 1.10
C TYR A 143 -12.87 -2.58 1.07
N ARG A 144 -12.08 -2.49 2.15
CA ARG A 144 -10.76 -3.13 2.26
C ARG A 144 -10.82 -4.56 2.79
N LEU A 145 -11.92 -4.91 3.44
CA LEU A 145 -12.09 -6.20 4.14
C LEU A 145 -11.92 -7.40 3.19
N SER A 146 -12.52 -7.33 2.01
CA SER A 146 -12.46 -8.37 0.99
C SER A 146 -11.03 -8.74 0.61
N ASP A 147 -10.19 -7.74 0.33
CA ASP A 147 -8.80 -7.95 -0.07
C ASP A 147 -7.94 -8.49 1.09
N MET A 148 -8.21 -8.03 2.32
CA MET A 148 -7.48 -8.46 3.50
C MET A 148 -7.72 -9.92 3.87
N PHE A 149 -8.93 -10.43 3.65
CA PHE A 149 -9.23 -11.84 3.93
C PHE A 149 -8.78 -12.77 2.81
N LEU A 150 -8.99 -12.38 1.56
CA LEU A 150 -8.66 -13.23 0.42
C LEU A 150 -7.16 -13.37 0.18
N GLY A 151 -6.37 -12.33 0.39
CA GLY A 151 -4.94 -12.38 0.17
C GLY A 151 -4.24 -13.54 0.88
N PRO A 152 -4.30 -13.64 2.22
CA PRO A 152 -3.70 -14.74 2.98
C PRO A 152 -4.33 -16.11 2.71
N MET A 153 -5.64 -16.15 2.42
CA MET A 153 -6.39 -17.40 2.20
C MET A 153 -6.21 -17.99 0.78
N ALA A 154 -5.80 -17.19 -0.18
CA ALA A 154 -5.65 -17.64 -1.56
C ALA A 154 -4.62 -18.77 -1.71
N MET A 155 -3.44 -18.66 -1.07
CA MET A 155 -2.40 -19.67 -1.17
C MET A 155 -2.77 -21.04 -0.56
N PRO A 156 -3.33 -21.15 0.66
CA PRO A 156 -3.87 -22.40 1.18
C PRO A 156 -4.94 -22.98 0.25
N PHE A 157 -5.89 -22.17 -0.22
CA PHE A 157 -6.97 -22.59 -1.11
C PHE A 157 -6.45 -23.21 -2.41
N TYR A 158 -5.49 -22.55 -3.09
CA TYR A 158 -4.89 -23.09 -4.32
C TYR A 158 -4.19 -24.44 -4.11
N ARG A 159 -3.59 -24.65 -2.94
CA ARG A 159 -2.98 -25.94 -2.58
C ARG A 159 -4.01 -27.03 -2.36
N GLU A 160 -5.11 -26.72 -1.69
CA GLU A 160 -6.19 -27.68 -1.44
C GLU A 160 -6.93 -28.07 -2.72
N THR A 161 -7.02 -27.15 -3.70
CA THR A 161 -7.60 -27.42 -5.01
C THR A 161 -6.64 -28.13 -5.99
N GLY A 162 -5.41 -28.46 -5.56
CA GLY A 162 -4.48 -29.30 -6.31
C GLY A 162 -3.54 -28.55 -7.27
N PHE A 163 -3.54 -27.21 -7.24
CA PHE A 163 -2.61 -26.42 -8.07
C PHE A 163 -1.18 -26.55 -7.58
N THR A 164 -0.25 -26.70 -8.52
CA THR A 164 1.19 -26.70 -8.21
C THR A 164 1.68 -25.28 -7.89
N LYS A 165 2.79 -25.20 -7.16
CA LYS A 165 3.41 -23.90 -6.82
C LYS A 165 3.82 -23.10 -8.06
N ILE A 166 4.19 -23.80 -9.14
CA ILE A 166 4.61 -23.20 -10.40
C ILE A 166 3.41 -22.56 -11.10
N GLU A 167 2.31 -23.30 -11.25
CA GLU A 167 1.07 -22.78 -11.85
C GLU A 167 0.54 -21.56 -11.09
N VAL A 168 0.52 -21.63 -9.76
CA VAL A 168 0.10 -20.48 -8.95
C VAL A 168 1.03 -19.29 -9.16
N ALA A 169 2.35 -19.51 -9.18
CA ALA A 169 3.32 -18.44 -9.39
C ALA A 169 3.18 -17.80 -10.78
N GLU A 170 3.01 -18.58 -11.83
CA GLU A 170 2.80 -18.08 -13.19
C GLU A 170 1.53 -17.24 -13.30
N ILE A 171 0.41 -17.75 -12.77
CA ILE A 171 -0.88 -17.04 -12.84
C ILE A 171 -0.84 -15.76 -12.01
N THR A 172 -0.38 -15.83 -10.77
CA THR A 172 -0.44 -14.67 -9.86
C THR A 172 0.60 -13.61 -10.17
N ASN A 173 1.83 -14.00 -10.54
CA ASN A 173 2.90 -13.05 -10.80
C ASN A 173 2.87 -12.50 -12.22
N PHE A 174 2.70 -13.35 -13.24
CA PHE A 174 2.73 -12.90 -14.63
C PHE A 174 1.39 -12.30 -15.06
N TYR A 175 0.32 -13.10 -15.06
CA TYR A 175 -1.00 -12.61 -15.47
C TYR A 175 -1.56 -11.58 -14.47
N GLY A 176 -1.35 -11.80 -13.16
CA GLY A 176 -1.76 -10.87 -12.14
C GLY A 176 -1.09 -9.50 -12.26
N LEU A 177 0.20 -9.44 -12.65
CA LEU A 177 0.89 -8.17 -12.91
C LEU A 177 0.27 -7.45 -14.11
N ILE A 178 0.09 -8.13 -15.24
CA ILE A 178 -0.51 -7.55 -16.45
C ILE A 178 -1.90 -6.99 -16.14
N MET A 179 -2.75 -7.79 -15.47
CA MET A 179 -4.10 -7.37 -15.12
C MET A 179 -4.11 -6.22 -14.10
N THR A 180 -3.15 -6.16 -13.19
CA THR A 180 -3.03 -5.02 -12.27
C THR A 180 -2.67 -3.73 -13.00
N ILE A 181 -1.75 -3.80 -13.98
CA ILE A 181 -1.36 -2.63 -14.79
C ILE A 181 -2.56 -2.15 -15.62
N LEU A 182 -3.20 -3.07 -16.35
CA LEU A 182 -4.36 -2.74 -17.18
C LEU A 182 -5.53 -2.20 -16.34
N GLY A 183 -5.82 -2.85 -15.21
CA GLY A 183 -6.86 -2.41 -14.27
C GLY A 183 -6.58 -1.04 -13.67
N GLY A 184 -5.32 -0.77 -13.31
CA GLY A 184 -4.91 0.54 -12.81
C GLY A 184 -5.08 1.66 -13.82
N LEU A 185 -4.64 1.41 -15.07
CA LEU A 185 -4.81 2.39 -16.17
C LEU A 185 -6.29 2.61 -16.48
N PHE A 186 -7.08 1.54 -16.55
CA PHE A 186 -8.52 1.63 -16.77
C PHE A 186 -9.23 2.38 -15.63
N ALA A 187 -8.88 2.08 -14.38
CA ALA A 187 -9.43 2.77 -13.22
C ALA A 187 -9.08 4.26 -13.22
N GLY A 188 -7.81 4.63 -13.52
CA GLY A 188 -7.38 6.01 -13.64
C GLY A 188 -8.21 6.77 -14.70
N ALA A 189 -8.29 6.24 -15.91
CA ALA A 189 -9.09 6.82 -17.00
C ALA A 189 -10.59 6.90 -16.64
N SER A 190 -11.12 5.90 -15.95
CA SER A 190 -12.51 5.86 -15.50
C SER A 190 -12.80 6.94 -14.45
N VAL A 191 -11.90 7.12 -13.48
CA VAL A 191 -12.02 8.20 -12.48
C VAL A 191 -12.00 9.56 -13.14
N TYR A 192 -11.11 9.78 -14.09
CA TYR A 192 -11.04 11.02 -14.87
C TYR A 192 -12.37 11.32 -15.60
N ARG A 193 -12.96 10.29 -16.23
CA ARG A 193 -14.17 10.45 -17.05
C ARG A 193 -15.48 10.51 -16.25
N PHE A 194 -15.63 9.65 -15.24
CA PHE A 194 -16.91 9.44 -14.52
C PHE A 194 -16.89 10.00 -13.09
N GLY A 195 -15.74 10.41 -12.59
CA GLY A 195 -15.54 10.93 -11.24
C GLY A 195 -15.31 9.84 -10.18
N LEU A 196 -14.77 10.26 -9.05
CA LEU A 196 -14.33 9.37 -7.97
C LEU A 196 -15.49 8.58 -7.34
N SER A 197 -16.61 9.26 -7.02
CA SER A 197 -17.72 8.63 -6.28
C SER A 197 -18.36 7.46 -7.03
N LYS A 198 -18.58 7.60 -8.35
CA LYS A 198 -19.16 6.53 -9.17
C LYS A 198 -18.22 5.33 -9.26
N ASN A 199 -16.93 5.58 -9.39
CA ASN A 199 -15.91 4.52 -9.43
C ASN A 199 -15.76 3.81 -8.10
N LEU A 200 -15.87 4.51 -6.96
CA LEU A 200 -15.90 3.87 -5.65
C LEU A 200 -17.07 2.91 -5.50
N VAL A 201 -18.27 3.32 -5.90
CA VAL A 201 -19.46 2.45 -5.85
C VAL A 201 -19.30 1.26 -6.80
N ALA A 202 -18.84 1.50 -8.03
CA ALA A 202 -18.57 0.42 -8.99
C ALA A 202 -17.55 -0.58 -8.45
N GLY A 203 -16.43 -0.12 -7.87
CA GLY A 203 -15.44 -0.97 -7.23
C GLY A 203 -15.99 -1.77 -6.06
N ALA A 204 -16.79 -1.13 -5.19
CA ALA A 204 -17.43 -1.80 -4.05
C ALA A 204 -18.36 -2.96 -4.47
N ILE A 205 -18.97 -2.87 -5.66
CA ILE A 205 -19.82 -3.92 -6.22
C ILE A 205 -18.98 -4.98 -6.96
N LEU A 206 -18.04 -4.54 -7.79
CA LEU A 206 -17.26 -5.44 -8.64
C LEU A 206 -16.30 -6.32 -7.84
N THR A 207 -15.67 -5.80 -6.79
CA THR A 207 -14.69 -6.55 -5.99
C THR A 207 -15.31 -7.83 -5.37
N PRO A 208 -16.42 -7.83 -4.65
CA PRO A 208 -17.03 -9.06 -4.19
C PRO A 208 -17.54 -9.96 -5.33
N LEU A 209 -18.02 -9.40 -6.43
CA LEU A 209 -18.46 -10.17 -7.59
C LEU A 209 -17.33 -10.97 -8.24
N THR A 210 -16.10 -10.40 -8.32
CA THR A 210 -14.93 -11.09 -8.85
C THR A 210 -14.42 -12.22 -7.94
N ASN A 211 -14.88 -12.29 -6.70
CA ASN A 211 -14.55 -13.36 -5.77
C ASN A 211 -15.49 -14.57 -5.89
N LEU A 212 -16.67 -14.41 -6.47
CA LEU A 212 -17.63 -15.52 -6.65
C LEU A 212 -17.09 -16.68 -7.51
N PRO A 213 -16.29 -16.48 -8.57
CA PRO A 213 -15.70 -17.57 -9.33
C PRO A 213 -14.84 -18.55 -8.53
N PHE A 214 -14.30 -18.15 -7.36
CA PHE A 214 -13.58 -19.08 -6.48
C PHE A 214 -14.43 -20.25 -6.01
N ILE A 215 -15.75 -20.09 -5.97
CA ILE A 215 -16.71 -21.19 -5.64
C ILE A 215 -16.61 -22.33 -6.67
N TYR A 216 -16.39 -22.01 -7.94
CA TYR A 216 -16.31 -23.00 -9.03
C TYR A 216 -14.97 -23.72 -9.10
N LEU A 217 -13.91 -23.20 -8.48
CA LEU A 217 -12.60 -23.87 -8.46
C LEU A 217 -12.58 -25.09 -7.52
N ASN A 218 -13.55 -25.22 -6.64
CA ASN A 218 -13.65 -26.32 -5.67
C ASN A 218 -14.72 -27.38 -6.08
N MET A 219 -15.28 -27.28 -7.29
CA MET A 219 -16.17 -28.29 -7.89
C MET A 219 -15.43 -29.19 -8.85
#